data_66f99f228b05bc223b76c36cc72c9dd7
#
_entry.id   66f99f228b05bc223b76c36cc72c9dd7
#
_cell.length_a   1.000
_cell.length_b   1.000
_cell.length_c   1.000
_cell.angle_alpha   90.00
_cell.angle_beta   90.00
_cell.angle_gamma   90.00
#
_symmetry.space_group_name_H-M   'P 1'
#
loop_
_entity.id
_entity.type
_entity.pdbx_description
1 polymer ?
#
loop_
_entity_poly.entity_id
_entity_poly.type
_entity_poly.pdbx_seq_one_letter_code
_entity_poly.pdbx_strand_id
1 'polypeptide(L)'
;MSLRIYNTLGHKIEDFVPVDPGKVGFYGCGPTVYNYAHIGNLRAYVFQDTLSRLLRFLGYPVTHVMNITDIGHLSGDADDGEDKMVKTAKERGQSVLEIADFYTKAFFKDTERLNIRRPDVVCKATDHVQDMIELIKRIEANGHTYSAGGNLYYDIMTFPKYGELASIKLEDLKAGARIEVDENKRNPHDFVLWFTKSKFENQALVWDSPWGRGYPGWHIECSAMSMKYLGEQFDIHTGGIDHIRIHHTNEIAQSEGATGKKWVKYWLHNEFLVMNKGKMSKSTGDFITLDKVIEAGYAPLDYRFLLLGGHYRTQLTFSWEAMETAKNARKNLEQRIANLLAEAKTLPDFPSGNVTAEQAEQLLHTEKARCYLADFVQALEEDISTPRALSVLQQAVKDKELEAAEAITLIRIFDAVLALRLIEEAEALHTGGESVDNAEEIERLVAERTEAKKNKDFKRADEIRNILKNRGIALEDTATGTLWRKM
;
A
#
# COMPACT_ATOMS: atom_id res chain seq x y z
N MET A 1 23.67 -7.92 11.83
CA MET A 1 23.37 -6.47 12.05
C MET A 1 21.89 -6.39 12.39
N SER A 2 21.40 -5.36 13.05
CA SER A 2 20.00 -5.25 13.42
C SER A 2 19.31 -4.21 12.51
N LEU A 3 18.09 -4.48 12.09
CA LEU A 3 17.26 -3.54 11.36
C LEU A 3 17.11 -2.24 12.17
N ARG A 4 17.42 -1.11 11.56
CA ARG A 4 17.26 0.24 12.12
C ARG A 4 16.25 1.01 11.28
N ILE A 5 15.22 1.55 11.90
CA ILE A 5 14.12 2.25 11.22
C ILE A 5 13.86 3.61 11.85
N TYR A 6 13.49 4.57 11.02
CA TYR A 6 13.08 5.87 11.52
C TYR A 6 11.70 5.78 12.16
N ASN A 7 11.65 6.06 13.45
CA ASN A 7 10.39 6.14 14.18
C ASN A 7 9.91 7.60 14.23
N THR A 8 8.76 7.87 13.61
CA THR A 8 8.16 9.20 13.65
C THR A 8 7.85 9.64 15.08
N LEU A 9 7.45 8.70 15.95
CA LEU A 9 7.33 8.98 17.38
C LEU A 9 8.73 9.11 17.99
N GLY A 10 9.16 10.32 18.26
CA GLY A 10 10.50 10.63 18.76
C GLY A 10 11.50 11.09 17.69
N HIS A 11 11.12 11.07 16.40
CA HIS A 11 11.87 11.64 15.27
C HIS A 11 13.34 11.16 15.17
N LYS A 12 13.58 9.86 15.36
CA LYS A 12 14.93 9.27 15.34
C LYS A 12 14.96 7.90 14.71
N ILE A 13 16.14 7.50 14.26
CA ILE A 13 16.40 6.11 13.85
C ILE A 13 16.66 5.28 15.10
N GLU A 14 15.95 4.18 15.22
CA GLU A 14 16.04 3.25 16.35
C GLU A 14 16.28 1.83 15.86
N ASP A 15 16.92 1.00 16.70
CA ASP A 15 17.00 -0.43 16.45
C ASP A 15 15.61 -1.07 16.55
N PHE A 16 15.26 -1.88 15.57
CA PHE A 16 14.00 -2.60 15.58
C PHE A 16 14.07 -3.80 16.51
N VAL A 17 13.33 -3.73 17.59
CA VAL A 17 13.18 -4.81 18.56
C VAL A 17 11.68 -5.11 18.69
N PRO A 18 11.20 -6.30 18.28
CA PRO A 18 9.79 -6.66 18.40
C PRO A 18 9.25 -6.55 19.84
N VAL A 19 7.96 -6.26 19.97
CA VAL A 19 7.24 -6.30 21.27
C VAL A 19 7.23 -7.73 21.80
N ASP A 20 7.00 -8.69 20.91
CA ASP A 20 7.07 -10.13 21.17
C ASP A 20 8.06 -10.77 20.18
N PRO A 21 9.15 -11.38 20.63
CA PRO A 21 10.12 -12.01 19.72
C PRO A 21 9.52 -13.08 18.79
N GLY A 22 8.40 -13.70 19.19
CA GLY A 22 7.72 -14.73 18.43
C GLY A 22 6.78 -14.23 17.33
N LYS A 23 6.52 -12.91 17.25
CA LYS A 23 5.65 -12.32 16.23
C LYS A 23 5.95 -10.85 16.01
N VAL A 24 5.74 -10.37 14.79
CA VAL A 24 5.78 -8.93 14.46
C VAL A 24 4.41 -8.52 13.95
N GLY A 25 3.74 -7.67 14.70
CA GLY A 25 2.47 -7.07 14.33
C GLY A 25 2.71 -5.83 13.45
N PHE A 26 2.16 -5.84 12.25
CA PHE A 26 2.25 -4.74 11.30
C PHE A 26 0.86 -4.33 10.83
N TYR A 27 0.45 -3.09 11.12
CA TYR A 27 -0.79 -2.50 10.63
C TYR A 27 -0.48 -1.42 9.61
N GLY A 28 -1.00 -1.57 8.40
CA GLY A 28 -0.92 -0.59 7.33
C GLY A 28 -2.28 0.04 7.06
N CYS A 29 -2.40 1.37 7.15
CA CYS A 29 -3.61 2.04 6.71
C CYS A 29 -3.93 1.66 5.27
N GLY A 30 -5.15 1.18 5.06
CA GLY A 30 -5.68 0.77 3.77
C GLY A 30 -6.45 1.87 3.04
N PRO A 31 -7.10 1.56 1.92
CA PRO A 31 -7.81 2.55 1.11
C PRO A 31 -9.20 2.87 1.67
N THR A 32 -9.63 4.12 1.48
CA THR A 32 -11.03 4.49 1.51
C THR A 32 -11.63 4.29 0.13
N VAL A 33 -12.54 3.31 0.00
CA VAL A 33 -12.97 2.73 -1.27
C VAL A 33 -14.18 3.44 -1.89
N TYR A 34 -14.07 4.73 -2.15
CA TYR A 34 -15.08 5.53 -2.84
C TYR A 34 -14.66 5.94 -4.26
N ASN A 35 -13.39 5.72 -4.64
CA ASN A 35 -12.83 6.01 -5.95
C ASN A 35 -11.59 5.15 -6.18
N TYR A 36 -11.09 5.11 -7.42
CA TYR A 36 -9.80 4.49 -7.75
C TYR A 36 -8.67 5.07 -6.90
N ALA A 37 -7.69 4.23 -6.57
CA ALA A 37 -6.43 4.71 -6.03
C ALA A 37 -5.65 5.48 -7.12
N HIS A 38 -5.14 6.65 -6.80
CA HIS A 38 -4.18 7.33 -7.68
C HIS A 38 -2.77 6.83 -7.38
N ILE A 39 -1.83 7.08 -8.30
CA ILE A 39 -0.44 6.62 -8.15
C ILE A 39 0.21 7.11 -6.85
N GLY A 40 -0.14 8.30 -6.34
CA GLY A 40 0.33 8.77 -5.04
C GLY A 40 -0.12 7.90 -3.86
N ASN A 41 -1.36 7.34 -3.89
CA ASN A 41 -1.79 6.37 -2.89
C ASN A 41 -1.03 5.05 -3.03
N LEU A 42 -0.83 4.58 -4.27
CA LEU A 42 -0.14 3.31 -4.54
C LEU A 42 1.31 3.32 -4.05
N ARG A 43 1.95 4.50 -3.93
CA ARG A 43 3.27 4.63 -3.30
C ARG A 43 3.30 4.11 -1.87
N ALA A 44 2.27 4.43 -1.07
CA ALA A 44 2.18 3.95 0.31
C ALA A 44 2.11 2.40 0.36
N TYR A 45 1.36 1.79 -0.53
CA TYR A 45 1.21 0.33 -0.57
C TYR A 45 2.46 -0.39 -1.09
N VAL A 46 3.20 0.22 -2.02
CA VAL A 46 4.53 -0.31 -2.43
C VAL A 46 5.51 -0.22 -1.26
N PHE A 47 5.48 0.85 -0.46
CA PHE A 47 6.28 0.95 0.76
C PHE A 47 5.91 -0.11 1.80
N GLN A 48 4.61 -0.30 2.08
CA GLN A 48 4.12 -1.32 3.00
C GLN A 48 4.54 -2.73 2.56
N ASP A 49 4.43 -3.03 1.26
CA ASP A 49 4.87 -4.31 0.69
C ASP A 49 6.37 -4.51 0.86
N THR A 50 7.17 -3.49 0.54
CA THR A 50 8.62 -3.55 0.68
C THR A 50 9.05 -3.80 2.14
N LEU A 51 8.41 -3.11 3.09
CA LEU A 51 8.64 -3.31 4.51
C LEU A 51 8.24 -4.72 4.96
N SER A 52 7.06 -5.19 4.55
CA SER A 52 6.59 -6.55 4.87
C SER A 52 7.52 -7.63 4.30
N ARG A 53 7.99 -7.46 3.06
CA ARG A 53 8.95 -8.39 2.44
C ARG A 53 10.30 -8.35 3.14
N LEU A 54 10.82 -7.17 3.47
CA LEU A 54 12.06 -7.02 4.20
C LEU A 54 12.01 -7.70 5.57
N LEU A 55 10.98 -7.44 6.36
CA LEU A 55 10.83 -8.09 7.67
C LEU A 55 10.82 -9.62 7.56
N ARG A 56 10.10 -10.18 6.59
CA ARG A 56 10.07 -11.63 6.34
C ARG A 56 11.41 -12.15 5.85
N PHE A 57 12.09 -11.39 4.99
CA PHE A 57 13.44 -11.72 4.51
C PHE A 57 14.45 -11.73 5.66
N LEU A 58 14.33 -10.84 6.62
CA LEU A 58 15.14 -10.83 7.85
C LEU A 58 14.72 -11.92 8.87
N GLY A 59 13.74 -12.76 8.53
CA GLY A 59 13.31 -13.90 9.35
C GLY A 59 12.27 -13.56 10.43
N TYR A 60 11.68 -12.35 10.42
CA TYR A 60 10.63 -12.02 11.37
C TYR A 60 9.29 -12.68 11.01
N PRO A 61 8.57 -13.28 11.98
CA PRO A 61 7.23 -13.85 11.76
C PRO A 61 6.16 -12.74 11.73
N VAL A 62 5.97 -12.13 10.55
CA VAL A 62 5.11 -10.97 10.36
C VAL A 62 3.64 -11.37 10.19
N THR A 63 2.75 -10.66 10.90
CA THR A 63 1.31 -10.59 10.62
C THR A 63 1.00 -9.18 10.11
N HIS A 64 0.78 -9.04 8.81
CA HIS A 64 0.41 -7.78 8.17
C HIS A 64 -1.11 -7.65 8.08
N VAL A 65 -1.67 -6.64 8.70
CA VAL A 65 -3.11 -6.30 8.71
C VAL A 65 -3.33 -5.01 7.93
N MET A 66 -4.34 -4.99 7.07
CA MET A 66 -4.77 -3.80 6.33
C MET A 66 -6.28 -3.67 6.41
N ASN A 67 -6.76 -2.46 6.68
CA ASN A 67 -8.20 -2.17 6.63
C ASN A 67 -8.68 -1.84 5.22
N ILE A 68 -9.97 -1.99 5.01
CA ILE A 68 -10.74 -1.37 3.93
C ILE A 68 -11.77 -0.47 4.60
N THR A 69 -11.64 0.83 4.41
CA THR A 69 -12.62 1.81 4.88
C THR A 69 -13.78 1.85 3.90
N ASP A 70 -14.81 1.08 4.19
CA ASP A 70 -16.05 0.93 3.41
C ASP A 70 -17.27 1.57 4.08
N ILE A 71 -17.05 2.28 5.17
CA ILE A 71 -18.01 3.21 5.78
C ILE A 71 -17.81 4.58 5.13
N GLY A 72 -18.90 5.29 4.84
CA GLY A 72 -18.83 6.66 4.33
C GLY A 72 -18.29 7.63 5.37
N HIS A 73 -17.30 8.41 4.99
CA HIS A 73 -16.72 9.45 5.83
C HIS A 73 -16.83 10.82 5.19
N LEU A 74 -16.89 11.84 6.04
CA LEU A 74 -16.89 13.23 5.64
C LEU A 74 -15.59 13.58 4.88
N SER A 75 -15.65 14.55 3.99
CA SER A 75 -14.56 14.86 3.07
C SER A 75 -13.35 15.53 3.73
N GLY A 76 -13.52 16.07 4.94
CA GLY A 76 -12.47 16.73 5.72
C GLY A 76 -11.94 15.87 6.86
N ASP A 77 -10.63 15.98 7.14
CA ASP A 77 -9.98 15.30 8.27
C ASP A 77 -10.46 15.85 9.64
N ALA A 78 -11.19 16.97 9.63
CA ALA A 78 -11.71 17.67 10.81
C ALA A 78 -13.21 17.39 11.09
N ASP A 79 -13.74 16.25 10.66
CA ASP A 79 -15.16 15.88 10.78
C ASP A 79 -16.12 16.82 10.02
N ASP A 80 -15.66 17.41 8.91
CA ASP A 80 -16.43 18.32 8.07
C ASP A 80 -16.52 17.83 6.61
N GLY A 81 -17.42 18.45 5.82
CA GLY A 81 -17.57 18.15 4.39
C GLY A 81 -18.60 17.06 4.08
N GLU A 82 -18.85 16.83 2.78
CA GLU A 82 -19.84 15.88 2.26
C GLU A 82 -19.29 14.44 2.30
N ASP A 83 -20.15 13.44 2.57
CA ASP A 83 -19.78 12.03 2.46
C ASP A 83 -19.50 11.66 1.00
N LYS A 84 -18.23 11.34 0.73
CA LYS A 84 -17.73 11.02 -0.62
C LYS A 84 -18.36 9.74 -1.19
N MET A 85 -18.66 8.75 -0.33
CA MET A 85 -19.25 7.48 -0.78
C MET A 85 -20.72 7.69 -1.15
N VAL A 86 -21.47 8.42 -0.35
CA VAL A 86 -22.88 8.76 -0.63
C VAL A 86 -22.98 9.55 -1.93
N LYS A 87 -22.08 10.52 -2.14
CA LYS A 87 -22.03 11.29 -3.38
C LYS A 87 -21.77 10.40 -4.59
N THR A 88 -20.74 9.56 -4.54
CA THR A 88 -20.42 8.64 -5.63
C THR A 88 -21.54 7.63 -5.89
N ALA A 89 -22.20 7.12 -4.83
CA ALA A 89 -23.32 6.22 -4.93
C ALA A 89 -24.52 6.86 -5.67
N LYS A 90 -24.87 8.10 -5.31
CA LYS A 90 -25.92 8.87 -6.00
C LYS A 90 -25.59 9.13 -7.47
N GLU A 91 -24.37 9.55 -7.77
CA GLU A 91 -23.91 9.81 -9.14
C GLU A 91 -23.98 8.57 -10.03
N ARG A 92 -23.76 7.38 -9.45
CA ARG A 92 -23.76 6.10 -10.18
C ARG A 92 -25.08 5.32 -10.09
N GLY A 93 -26.03 5.76 -9.27
CA GLY A 93 -27.29 5.04 -9.03
C GLY A 93 -27.08 3.67 -8.36
N GLN A 94 -26.06 3.53 -7.53
CA GLN A 94 -25.66 2.31 -6.82
C GLN A 94 -25.74 2.51 -5.31
N SER A 95 -25.77 1.42 -4.53
CA SER A 95 -25.65 1.50 -3.08
C SER A 95 -24.20 1.79 -2.66
N VAL A 96 -24.01 2.31 -1.45
CA VAL A 96 -22.67 2.57 -0.86
C VAL A 96 -21.85 1.29 -0.81
N LEU A 97 -22.45 0.15 -0.45
CA LEU A 97 -21.76 -1.13 -0.37
C LEU A 97 -21.34 -1.67 -1.75
N GLU A 98 -22.15 -1.47 -2.79
CA GLU A 98 -21.78 -1.83 -4.18
C GLU A 98 -20.60 -0.97 -4.67
N ILE A 99 -20.59 0.32 -4.34
CA ILE A 99 -19.45 1.21 -4.63
C ILE A 99 -18.20 0.75 -3.91
N ALA A 100 -18.30 0.44 -2.61
CA ALA A 100 -17.18 -0.04 -1.81
C ALA A 100 -16.60 -1.35 -2.37
N ASP A 101 -17.45 -2.31 -2.74
CA ASP A 101 -17.02 -3.59 -3.31
C ASP A 101 -16.33 -3.39 -4.67
N PHE A 102 -16.90 -2.54 -5.53
CA PHE A 102 -16.31 -2.22 -6.83
C PHE A 102 -14.90 -1.64 -6.70
N TYR A 103 -14.71 -0.62 -5.85
CA TYR A 103 -13.39 0.01 -5.71
C TYR A 103 -12.42 -0.83 -4.89
N THR A 104 -12.90 -1.68 -3.99
CA THR A 104 -12.06 -2.68 -3.31
C THR A 104 -11.46 -3.66 -4.32
N LYS A 105 -12.26 -4.16 -5.26
CA LYS A 105 -11.78 -5.05 -6.35
C LYS A 105 -10.78 -4.31 -7.26
N ALA A 106 -11.08 -3.07 -7.62
CA ALA A 106 -10.18 -2.25 -8.43
C ALA A 106 -8.83 -2.01 -7.73
N PHE A 107 -8.86 -1.72 -6.42
CA PHE A 107 -7.65 -1.55 -5.61
C PHE A 107 -6.79 -2.82 -5.61
N PHE A 108 -7.37 -3.99 -5.34
CA PHE A 108 -6.60 -5.24 -5.33
C PHE A 108 -6.08 -5.63 -6.73
N LYS A 109 -6.81 -5.32 -7.79
CA LYS A 109 -6.29 -5.47 -9.16
C LYS A 109 -5.05 -4.63 -9.41
N ASP A 110 -5.03 -3.39 -8.93
CA ASP A 110 -3.87 -2.51 -9.10
C ASP A 110 -2.69 -2.96 -8.22
N THR A 111 -2.94 -3.43 -7.00
CA THR A 111 -1.87 -3.96 -6.13
C THR A 111 -1.26 -5.24 -6.69
N GLU A 112 -2.05 -6.12 -7.29
CA GLU A 112 -1.58 -7.33 -7.97
C GLU A 112 -0.68 -7.00 -9.16
N ARG A 113 -1.09 -6.05 -10.01
CA ARG A 113 -0.29 -5.56 -11.15
C ARG A 113 1.05 -4.95 -10.73
N LEU A 114 1.10 -4.35 -9.53
CA LEU A 114 2.32 -3.81 -8.92
C LEU A 114 3.14 -4.87 -8.18
N ASN A 115 2.75 -6.15 -8.27
CA ASN A 115 3.36 -7.26 -7.53
C ASN A 115 3.43 -7.01 -6.01
N ILE A 116 2.40 -6.33 -5.47
CA ILE A 116 2.22 -6.12 -4.05
C ILE A 116 1.60 -7.37 -3.43
N ARG A 117 2.25 -7.91 -2.41
CA ARG A 117 1.75 -9.07 -1.66
C ARG A 117 0.46 -8.69 -0.92
N ARG A 118 -0.55 -9.53 -1.03
CA ARG A 118 -1.77 -9.35 -0.25
C ARG A 118 -1.45 -9.43 1.25
N PRO A 119 -1.94 -8.50 2.08
CA PRO A 119 -1.80 -8.59 3.54
C PRO A 119 -2.37 -9.91 4.08
N ASP A 120 -1.81 -10.39 5.19
CA ASP A 120 -2.26 -11.66 5.81
C ASP A 120 -3.71 -11.54 6.29
N VAL A 121 -4.10 -10.34 6.75
CA VAL A 121 -5.48 -10.01 7.13
C VAL A 121 -5.91 -8.74 6.40
N VAL A 122 -7.03 -8.83 5.69
CA VAL A 122 -7.75 -7.69 5.13
C VAL A 122 -9.10 -7.61 5.83
N CYS A 123 -9.37 -6.49 6.53
CA CYS A 123 -10.57 -6.32 7.33
C CYS A 123 -11.37 -5.10 6.88
N LYS A 124 -12.71 -5.23 6.81
CA LYS A 124 -13.61 -4.14 6.44
C LYS A 124 -14.12 -3.41 7.67
N ALA A 125 -14.22 -2.09 7.59
CA ALA A 125 -14.73 -1.28 8.69
C ALA A 125 -16.17 -1.65 9.04
N THR A 126 -17.02 -1.93 8.04
CA THR A 126 -18.42 -2.36 8.25
C THR A 126 -18.57 -3.64 9.07
N ASP A 127 -17.60 -4.56 8.98
CA ASP A 127 -17.60 -5.82 9.73
C ASP A 127 -17.17 -5.64 11.20
N HIS A 128 -16.62 -4.46 11.57
CA HIS A 128 -15.98 -4.20 12.86
C HIS A 128 -16.64 -3.10 13.69
N VAL A 129 -17.86 -2.68 13.32
CA VAL A 129 -18.57 -1.60 14.04
C VAL A 129 -18.80 -1.94 15.51
N GLN A 130 -19.09 -3.21 15.84
CA GLN A 130 -19.25 -3.64 17.23
C GLN A 130 -17.92 -3.55 18.00
N ASP A 131 -16.79 -3.88 17.38
CA ASP A 131 -15.46 -3.73 17.99
C ASP A 131 -15.15 -2.24 18.27
N MET A 132 -15.57 -1.34 17.36
CA MET A 132 -15.47 0.12 17.56
C MET A 132 -16.32 0.60 18.73
N ILE A 133 -17.57 0.14 18.82
CA ILE A 133 -18.46 0.46 19.94
C ILE A 133 -17.85 0.03 21.27
N GLU A 134 -17.32 -1.20 21.35
CA GLU A 134 -16.68 -1.68 22.59
C GLU A 134 -15.41 -0.87 22.94
N LEU A 135 -14.63 -0.46 21.95
CA LEU A 135 -13.47 0.40 22.18
C LEU A 135 -13.89 1.79 22.70
N ILE A 136 -14.93 2.40 22.10
CA ILE A 136 -15.47 3.70 22.55
C ILE A 136 -15.99 3.62 23.98
N LYS A 137 -16.68 2.53 24.38
CA LYS A 137 -17.10 2.31 25.77
C LYS A 137 -15.92 2.32 26.75
N ARG A 138 -14.77 1.74 26.36
CA ARG A 138 -13.57 1.75 27.18
C ARG A 138 -12.99 3.16 27.31
N ILE A 139 -12.98 3.93 26.21
CA ILE A 139 -12.56 5.34 26.20
C ILE A 139 -13.45 6.17 27.13
N GLU A 140 -14.77 5.96 27.05
CA GLU A 140 -15.77 6.63 27.90
C GLU A 140 -15.60 6.27 29.38
N ALA A 141 -15.45 4.99 29.70
CA ALA A 141 -15.22 4.52 31.06
C ALA A 141 -13.96 5.11 31.70
N ASN A 142 -12.94 5.44 30.89
CA ASN A 142 -11.71 6.10 31.33
C ASN A 142 -11.82 7.63 31.39
N GLY A 143 -12.99 8.21 31.09
CA GLY A 143 -13.26 9.64 31.25
C GLY A 143 -12.75 10.55 30.13
N HIS A 144 -12.52 10.00 28.93
CA HIS A 144 -11.99 10.76 27.80
C HIS A 144 -13.06 11.30 26.85
N THR A 145 -14.34 11.21 27.20
CA THR A 145 -15.44 11.58 26.29
C THR A 145 -16.40 12.60 26.89
N TYR A 146 -17.15 13.27 26.01
CA TYR A 146 -18.33 14.05 26.36
C TYR A 146 -19.34 14.04 25.22
N SER A 147 -20.63 14.25 25.56
CA SER A 147 -21.69 14.37 24.56
C SER A 147 -22.04 15.84 24.35
N ALA A 148 -22.16 16.26 23.09
CA ALA A 148 -22.63 17.59 22.72
C ALA A 148 -23.32 17.57 21.35
N GLY A 149 -24.34 18.39 21.14
CA GLY A 149 -25.05 18.48 19.85
C GLY A 149 -25.68 17.17 19.35
N GLY A 150 -25.72 16.13 20.19
CA GLY A 150 -26.18 14.78 19.86
C GLY A 150 -25.07 13.82 19.48
N ASN A 151 -23.81 14.24 19.37
CA ASN A 151 -22.66 13.41 19.05
C ASN A 151 -21.79 13.12 20.29
N LEU A 152 -21.01 12.04 20.23
CA LEU A 152 -20.00 11.71 21.24
C LEU A 152 -18.63 12.14 20.75
N TYR A 153 -17.96 12.97 21.52
CA TYR A 153 -16.64 13.51 21.21
C TYR A 153 -15.57 12.92 22.15
N TYR A 154 -14.35 12.82 21.63
CA TYR A 154 -13.14 12.65 22.43
C TYR A 154 -12.68 14.03 22.93
N ASP A 155 -12.45 14.17 24.24
CA ASP A 155 -11.90 15.36 24.87
C ASP A 155 -10.37 15.23 24.92
N ILE A 156 -9.68 15.88 23.98
CA ILE A 156 -8.21 15.78 23.87
C ILE A 156 -7.48 16.32 25.09
N MET A 157 -8.12 17.21 25.87
CA MET A 157 -7.53 17.78 27.08
C MET A 157 -7.38 16.76 28.21
N THR A 158 -8.07 15.64 28.12
CA THR A 158 -7.96 14.52 29.07
C THR A 158 -6.80 13.57 28.77
N PHE A 159 -6.13 13.72 27.62
CA PHE A 159 -5.00 12.90 27.20
C PHE A 159 -3.71 13.75 27.09
N PRO A 160 -2.88 13.79 28.14
CA PRO A 160 -1.72 14.71 28.21
C PRO A 160 -0.66 14.54 27.10
N LYS A 161 -0.60 13.36 26.46
CA LYS A 161 0.32 13.04 25.35
C LYS A 161 -0.24 13.39 23.99
N TYR A 162 -1.42 14.01 23.90
CA TYR A 162 -2.00 14.38 22.62
C TYR A 162 -1.07 15.31 21.83
N GLY A 163 -0.81 14.96 20.58
CA GLY A 163 0.08 15.71 19.70
C GLY A 163 1.55 15.28 19.75
N GLU A 164 1.96 14.33 20.61
CA GLU A 164 3.34 13.87 20.72
C GLU A 164 3.90 13.37 19.37
N LEU A 165 3.13 12.58 18.62
CA LEU A 165 3.52 12.07 17.29
C LEU A 165 3.80 13.20 16.29
N ALA A 166 3.02 14.27 16.35
CA ALA A 166 3.11 15.41 15.45
C ALA A 166 4.09 16.51 15.97
N SER A 167 4.73 16.29 17.11
CA SER A 167 5.53 17.30 17.83
C SER A 167 4.78 18.59 18.13
N ILE A 168 3.47 18.50 18.35
CA ILE A 168 2.59 19.63 18.70
C ILE A 168 2.35 19.59 20.21
N LYS A 169 2.58 20.71 20.87
CA LYS A 169 2.24 20.83 22.29
C LYS A 169 0.76 21.10 22.47
N LEU A 170 0.13 20.40 23.41
CA LEU A 170 -1.30 20.55 23.71
C LEU A 170 -1.67 22.00 24.04
N GLU A 171 -0.74 22.76 24.62
CA GLU A 171 -0.91 24.17 24.95
C GLU A 171 -1.03 25.05 23.71
N ASP A 172 -0.29 24.74 22.64
CA ASP A 172 -0.29 25.47 21.38
C ASP A 172 -1.60 25.26 20.60
N LEU A 173 -2.25 24.12 20.82
CA LEU A 173 -3.56 23.81 20.21
C LEU A 173 -4.71 24.69 20.74
N LYS A 174 -4.51 25.36 21.90
CA LYS A 174 -5.50 26.27 22.47
C LYS A 174 -5.55 27.64 21.79
N ALA A 175 -4.47 28.05 21.11
CA ALA A 175 -4.23 29.45 20.77
C ALA A 175 -4.43 29.84 19.28
N GLY A 176 -4.66 28.91 18.35
CA GLY A 176 -4.39 29.20 16.93
C GLY A 176 -5.40 28.77 15.86
N ALA A 177 -6.51 28.15 16.17
CA ALA A 177 -7.36 27.59 15.13
C ALA A 177 -8.30 28.61 14.48
N ARG A 178 -7.97 29.06 13.28
CA ARG A 178 -8.92 29.52 12.27
C ARG A 178 -9.57 28.32 11.56
N ILE A 179 -10.24 27.45 12.33
CA ILE A 179 -11.08 26.36 11.81
C ILE A 179 -12.51 26.88 11.99
N GLU A 180 -13.42 26.57 11.06
CA GLU A 180 -14.85 26.75 11.31
C GLU A 180 -15.16 25.92 12.57
N VAL A 181 -15.37 26.64 13.67
CA VAL A 181 -15.51 26.02 14.99
C VAL A 181 -16.87 25.36 15.02
N ASP A 182 -16.90 24.03 15.11
CA ASP A 182 -18.10 23.33 15.57
C ASP A 182 -18.39 23.79 17.01
N GLU A 183 -19.47 24.55 17.20
CA GLU A 183 -19.88 25.13 18.48
C GLU A 183 -20.09 24.10 19.58
N ASN A 184 -20.21 22.82 19.22
CA ASN A 184 -20.35 21.71 20.14
C ASN A 184 -19.00 21.22 20.69
N LYS A 185 -17.86 21.55 20.05
CA LYS A 185 -16.53 21.14 20.50
C LYS A 185 -16.04 22.02 21.66
N ARG A 186 -15.55 21.40 22.75
CA ARG A 186 -14.89 22.11 23.87
C ARG A 186 -13.53 22.67 23.47
N ASN A 187 -12.82 21.92 22.63
CA ASN A 187 -11.58 22.33 22.00
C ASN A 187 -11.73 22.12 20.48
N PRO A 188 -11.24 23.03 19.62
CA PRO A 188 -11.32 22.88 18.16
C PRO A 188 -10.73 21.56 17.61
N HIS A 189 -9.80 20.96 18.33
CA HIS A 189 -9.15 19.69 17.96
C HIS A 189 -9.83 18.44 18.54
N ASP A 190 -10.89 18.60 19.37
CA ASP A 190 -11.72 17.46 19.76
C ASP A 190 -12.33 16.83 18.51
N PHE A 191 -12.50 15.52 18.53
CA PHE A 191 -12.97 14.78 17.35
C PHE A 191 -14.11 13.83 17.72
N VAL A 192 -14.94 13.52 16.72
CA VAL A 192 -16.12 12.70 16.96
C VAL A 192 -15.74 11.22 16.99
N LEU A 193 -16.20 10.53 18.03
CA LEU A 193 -16.13 9.07 18.17
C LEU A 193 -17.36 8.38 17.59
N TRP A 194 -18.54 8.99 17.79
CA TRP A 194 -19.82 8.47 17.32
C TRP A 194 -20.76 9.60 16.89
N PHE A 195 -21.18 9.57 15.63
CA PHE A 195 -22.15 10.52 15.09
C PHE A 195 -23.56 9.98 15.25
N THR A 196 -24.46 10.74 15.91
CA THR A 196 -25.91 10.50 15.88
C THR A 196 -26.64 11.60 15.11
N LYS A 197 -26.00 12.77 14.99
CA LYS A 197 -26.47 13.87 14.15
C LYS A 197 -25.33 14.33 13.25
N SER A 198 -25.55 14.28 11.96
CA SER A 198 -24.66 14.86 10.97
C SER A 198 -25.30 16.13 10.39
N LYS A 199 -24.49 17.10 9.97
CA LYS A 199 -24.95 18.23 9.17
C LYS A 199 -25.52 17.77 7.82
N PHE A 200 -25.26 16.54 7.43
CA PHE A 200 -25.69 15.90 6.19
C PHE A 200 -26.73 14.82 6.49
N GLU A 201 -27.99 15.06 6.16
CA GLU A 201 -29.15 14.23 6.50
C GLU A 201 -29.19 12.83 5.89
N ASN A 202 -28.18 12.39 5.11
CA ASN A 202 -28.24 11.21 4.27
C ASN A 202 -27.06 10.24 4.47
N GLN A 203 -26.68 9.93 5.70
CA GLN A 203 -25.76 8.83 5.95
C GLN A 203 -26.43 7.51 5.56
N ALA A 204 -25.85 6.78 4.62
CA ALA A 204 -26.46 5.56 4.09
C ALA A 204 -26.35 4.36 5.05
N LEU A 205 -25.30 4.34 5.90
CA LEU A 205 -25.01 3.25 6.82
C LEU A 205 -25.04 3.78 8.25
N VAL A 206 -25.93 3.23 9.06
CA VAL A 206 -26.09 3.57 10.48
C VAL A 206 -26.34 2.31 11.31
N TRP A 207 -25.87 2.31 12.54
CA TRP A 207 -25.97 1.22 13.49
C TRP A 207 -26.52 1.69 14.82
N ASP A 208 -27.11 0.77 15.59
CA ASP A 208 -27.52 1.04 16.94
C ASP A 208 -26.32 1.04 17.89
N SER A 209 -26.26 1.99 18.80
CA SER A 209 -25.22 2.12 19.82
C SER A 209 -25.77 2.63 21.14
N PRO A 210 -25.00 2.56 22.25
CA PRO A 210 -25.40 3.15 23.53
C PRO A 210 -25.66 4.66 23.48
N TRP A 211 -25.06 5.36 22.52
CA TRP A 211 -25.19 6.82 22.34
C TRP A 211 -26.32 7.20 21.38
N GLY A 212 -26.98 6.22 20.80
CA GLY A 212 -28.05 6.38 19.83
C GLY A 212 -27.67 5.78 18.46
N ARG A 213 -28.66 5.76 17.57
CA ARG A 213 -28.48 5.26 16.20
C ARG A 213 -27.63 6.24 15.40
N GLY A 214 -26.52 5.71 14.80
CA GLY A 214 -25.55 6.56 14.13
C GLY A 214 -24.41 5.77 13.49
N TYR A 215 -23.25 6.37 13.38
CA TYR A 215 -22.06 5.77 12.74
C TYR A 215 -20.76 6.22 13.43
N PRO A 216 -19.68 5.42 13.34
CA PRO A 216 -18.41 5.75 13.97
C PRO A 216 -17.71 6.93 13.27
N GLY A 217 -16.87 7.64 14.01
CA GLY A 217 -15.88 8.55 13.43
C GLY A 217 -14.79 7.77 12.66
N TRP A 218 -14.07 8.45 11.79
CA TRP A 218 -13.08 7.80 10.91
C TRP A 218 -11.91 7.15 11.67
N HIS A 219 -11.41 7.80 12.72
CA HIS A 219 -10.19 7.36 13.39
C HIS A 219 -10.35 6.09 14.23
N ILE A 220 -11.55 5.82 14.73
CA ILE A 220 -11.81 4.65 15.60
C ILE A 220 -11.73 3.32 14.83
N GLU A 221 -11.89 3.34 13.50
CA GLU A 221 -11.80 2.16 12.67
C GLU A 221 -10.45 1.47 12.79
N CYS A 222 -9.37 2.22 12.52
CA CYS A 222 -8.02 1.69 12.56
C CYS A 222 -7.61 1.27 13.98
N SER A 223 -8.00 2.04 15.00
CA SER A 223 -7.77 1.68 16.39
C SER A 223 -8.43 0.36 16.77
N ALA A 224 -9.71 0.17 16.44
CA ALA A 224 -10.44 -1.06 16.77
C ALA A 224 -9.95 -2.27 15.98
N MET A 225 -9.79 -2.12 14.64
CA MET A 225 -9.38 -3.22 13.77
C MET A 225 -7.94 -3.68 14.06
N SER A 226 -6.99 -2.76 14.27
CA SER A 226 -5.62 -3.15 14.62
C SER A 226 -5.56 -3.91 15.93
N MET A 227 -6.25 -3.43 16.97
CA MET A 227 -6.29 -4.12 18.26
C MET A 227 -6.95 -5.50 18.17
N LYS A 228 -7.97 -5.66 17.33
CA LYS A 228 -8.65 -6.93 17.12
C LYS A 228 -7.71 -8.03 16.65
N TYR A 229 -6.82 -7.71 15.71
CA TYR A 229 -5.97 -8.68 15.05
C TYR A 229 -4.54 -8.74 15.61
N LEU A 230 -4.03 -7.63 16.14
CA LEU A 230 -2.64 -7.52 16.60
C LEU A 230 -2.53 -7.42 18.13
N GLY A 231 -3.63 -7.15 18.82
CA GLY A 231 -3.65 -6.94 20.27
C GLY A 231 -3.49 -5.48 20.68
N GLU A 232 -3.51 -5.23 21.99
CA GLU A 232 -3.45 -3.86 22.56
C GLU A 232 -2.09 -3.19 22.40
N GLN A 233 -1.05 -3.94 22.09
CA GLN A 233 0.29 -3.44 21.75
C GLN A 233 0.83 -4.23 20.57
N PHE A 234 1.39 -3.55 19.59
CA PHE A 234 2.02 -4.18 18.44
C PHE A 234 3.19 -3.33 17.93
N ASP A 235 3.90 -3.84 16.92
CA ASP A 235 5.21 -3.32 16.55
C ASP A 235 5.11 -2.10 15.65
N ILE A 236 4.47 -2.21 14.49
CA ILE A 236 4.58 -1.22 13.41
C ILE A 236 3.21 -0.75 12.94
N HIS A 237 3.02 0.57 12.88
CA HIS A 237 1.91 1.21 12.18
C HIS A 237 2.43 2.14 11.09
N THR A 238 1.82 2.07 9.89
CA THR A 238 2.26 2.87 8.74
C THR A 238 1.12 3.65 8.09
N GLY A 239 1.48 4.81 7.52
CA GLY A 239 0.59 5.63 6.69
C GLY A 239 1.35 6.68 5.89
N GLY A 240 0.66 7.58 5.23
CA GLY A 240 1.24 8.78 4.65
C GLY A 240 1.57 9.82 5.72
N ILE A 241 2.49 10.75 5.42
CA ILE A 241 2.84 11.84 6.36
C ILE A 241 1.64 12.75 6.71
N ASP A 242 0.61 12.78 5.87
CA ASP A 242 -0.63 13.50 6.12
C ASP A 242 -1.42 12.92 7.30
N HIS A 243 -1.25 11.64 7.63
CA HIS A 243 -1.90 11.02 8.78
C HIS A 243 -1.30 11.44 10.13
N ILE A 244 -0.06 11.91 10.16
CA ILE A 244 0.68 12.21 11.41
C ILE A 244 -0.11 13.16 12.31
N ARG A 245 -0.58 14.30 11.75
CA ARG A 245 -1.12 15.41 12.55
C ARG A 245 -2.50 15.15 13.12
N ILE A 246 -3.33 14.39 12.43
CA ILE A 246 -4.74 14.20 12.78
C ILE A 246 -5.03 12.71 12.98
N HIS A 247 -5.01 11.91 11.90
CA HIS A 247 -5.50 10.54 11.92
C HIS A 247 -4.76 9.68 12.96
N HIS A 248 -3.45 9.54 12.85
CA HIS A 248 -2.65 8.72 13.77
C HIS A 248 -2.54 9.34 15.17
N THR A 249 -2.53 10.67 15.29
CA THR A 249 -2.57 11.35 16.60
C THR A 249 -3.87 11.02 17.33
N ASN A 250 -5.00 11.02 16.63
CA ASN A 250 -6.31 10.66 17.19
C ASN A 250 -6.39 9.17 17.53
N GLU A 251 -5.82 8.29 16.69
CA GLU A 251 -5.76 6.86 16.98
C GLU A 251 -4.95 6.55 18.26
N ILE A 252 -3.80 7.24 18.46
CA ILE A 252 -3.03 7.12 19.70
C ILE A 252 -3.88 7.50 20.91
N ALA A 253 -4.56 8.64 20.82
CA ALA A 253 -5.44 9.09 21.92
C ALA A 253 -6.55 8.09 22.22
N GLN A 254 -7.21 7.54 21.20
CA GLN A 254 -8.24 6.52 21.33
C GLN A 254 -7.69 5.23 21.97
N SER A 255 -6.61 4.73 21.44
CA SER A 255 -6.06 3.43 21.80
C SER A 255 -5.38 3.45 23.17
N GLU A 256 -4.54 4.44 23.43
CA GLU A 256 -3.87 4.61 24.73
C GLU A 256 -4.85 5.13 25.80
N GLY A 257 -5.82 5.97 25.44
CA GLY A 257 -6.91 6.38 26.32
C GLY A 257 -7.79 5.21 26.76
N ALA A 258 -8.07 4.26 25.87
CA ALA A 258 -8.84 3.07 26.20
C ALA A 258 -8.08 2.04 27.05
N THR A 259 -6.74 1.94 26.89
CA THR A 259 -5.95 0.86 27.48
C THR A 259 -5.04 1.29 28.62
N GLY A 260 -4.68 2.56 28.68
CA GLY A 260 -3.63 3.07 29.58
C GLY A 260 -2.22 2.60 29.25
N LYS A 261 -2.01 1.95 28.09
CA LYS A 261 -0.73 1.37 27.66
C LYS A 261 -0.25 2.00 26.37
N LYS A 262 1.05 2.00 26.11
CA LYS A 262 1.61 2.36 24.82
C LYS A 262 1.07 1.38 23.77
N TRP A 263 0.47 1.91 22.71
CA TRP A 263 -0.22 1.11 21.70
C TRP A 263 0.73 0.59 20.61
N VAL A 264 1.37 1.50 19.85
CA VAL A 264 2.28 1.16 18.76
C VAL A 264 3.72 1.51 19.14
N LYS A 265 4.65 0.63 18.84
CA LYS A 265 6.07 0.84 19.16
C LYS A 265 6.77 1.71 18.13
N TYR A 266 6.55 1.46 16.83
CA TYR A 266 7.20 2.15 15.71
C TYR A 266 6.17 2.71 14.73
N TRP A 267 6.27 4.00 14.47
CA TRP A 267 5.45 4.73 13.52
C TRP A 267 6.27 5.08 12.28
N LEU A 268 5.90 4.51 11.13
CA LEU A 268 6.60 4.75 9.87
C LEU A 268 5.67 5.45 8.88
N HIS A 269 6.14 6.55 8.33
CA HIS A 269 5.37 7.36 7.38
C HIS A 269 6.13 7.55 6.07
N ASN A 270 5.46 7.30 4.96
CA ASN A 270 6.00 7.60 3.64
C ASN A 270 5.64 9.03 3.21
N GLU A 271 6.59 9.66 2.52
CA GLU A 271 6.42 10.98 1.93
C GLU A 271 5.56 10.96 0.66
N PHE A 272 5.10 12.15 0.27
CA PHE A 272 4.25 12.32 -0.90
C PHE A 272 4.95 12.02 -2.22
N LEU A 273 4.17 11.49 -3.17
CA LEU A 273 4.45 11.62 -4.58
C LEU A 273 3.90 12.98 -5.03
N VAL A 274 4.77 13.84 -5.53
CA VAL A 274 4.39 15.20 -5.97
C VAL A 274 4.50 15.33 -7.49
N MET A 275 3.66 16.14 -8.06
CA MET A 275 3.77 16.55 -9.46
C MET A 275 4.63 17.81 -9.56
N ASN A 276 5.22 18.10 -10.72
CA ASN A 276 5.99 19.34 -10.95
C ASN A 276 5.24 20.63 -10.55
N LYS A 277 3.90 20.58 -10.40
CA LYS A 277 3.03 21.69 -10.02
C LYS A 277 2.43 21.56 -8.60
N GLY A 278 2.91 20.66 -7.75
CA GLY A 278 2.42 20.44 -6.38
C GLY A 278 1.88 19.04 -6.09
N LYS A 279 1.20 18.88 -4.94
CA LYS A 279 0.61 17.59 -4.53
C LYS A 279 -0.48 17.18 -5.51
N MET A 280 -0.46 15.89 -5.91
CA MET A 280 -1.54 15.30 -6.70
C MET A 280 -2.83 15.29 -5.89
N SER A 281 -3.90 15.85 -6.43
CA SER A 281 -5.21 15.82 -5.79
C SER A 281 -6.33 15.61 -6.82
N LYS A 282 -7.47 15.11 -6.35
CA LYS A 282 -8.65 14.86 -7.18
C LYS A 282 -9.25 16.15 -7.75
N SER A 283 -9.08 17.28 -7.06
CA SER A 283 -9.64 18.58 -7.42
C SER A 283 -8.83 19.34 -8.48
N THR A 284 -7.56 18.98 -8.71
CA THR A 284 -6.66 19.69 -9.64
C THR A 284 -6.64 19.13 -11.06
N GLY A 285 -7.39 18.05 -11.34
CA GLY A 285 -7.39 17.36 -12.65
C GLY A 285 -6.16 16.47 -12.92
N ASP A 286 -5.19 16.47 -12.03
CA ASP A 286 -3.95 15.69 -12.11
C ASP A 286 -4.11 14.27 -11.51
N PHE A 287 -5.32 13.71 -11.53
CA PHE A 287 -5.62 12.40 -10.98
C PHE A 287 -5.14 11.29 -11.93
N ILE A 288 -3.94 10.78 -11.67
CA ILE A 288 -3.34 9.71 -12.47
C ILE A 288 -3.55 8.37 -11.75
N THR A 289 -4.29 7.46 -12.37
CA THR A 289 -4.44 6.06 -11.94
C THR A 289 -3.36 5.17 -12.56
N LEU A 290 -3.24 3.94 -12.07
CA LEU A 290 -2.35 2.97 -12.69
C LEU A 290 -2.76 2.66 -14.15
N ASP A 291 -4.06 2.62 -14.44
CA ASP A 291 -4.54 2.43 -15.82
C ASP A 291 -4.05 3.55 -16.76
N LYS A 292 -4.03 4.81 -16.31
CA LYS A 292 -3.45 5.91 -17.11
C LYS A 292 -1.95 5.76 -17.35
N VAL A 293 -1.20 5.19 -16.39
CA VAL A 293 0.21 4.87 -16.57
C VAL A 293 0.37 3.79 -17.65
N ILE A 294 -0.49 2.78 -17.63
CA ILE A 294 -0.49 1.70 -18.64
C ILE A 294 -0.91 2.23 -20.02
N GLU A 295 -1.96 3.04 -20.10
CA GLU A 295 -2.43 3.70 -21.34
C GLU A 295 -1.32 4.58 -21.98
N ALA A 296 -0.45 5.18 -21.14
CA ALA A 296 0.70 5.94 -21.60
C ALA A 296 1.88 5.06 -22.07
N GLY A 297 1.75 3.73 -22.06
CA GLY A 297 2.73 2.78 -22.57
C GLY A 297 3.81 2.34 -21.58
N TYR A 298 3.51 2.43 -20.29
CA TYR A 298 4.40 1.97 -19.21
C TYR A 298 3.83 0.71 -18.56
N ALA A 299 4.71 -0.24 -18.21
CA ALA A 299 4.33 -1.38 -17.40
C ALA A 299 4.11 -0.96 -15.92
N PRO A 300 3.23 -1.62 -15.16
CA PRO A 300 3.08 -1.37 -13.73
C PRO A 300 4.39 -1.45 -12.96
N LEU A 301 5.26 -2.38 -13.32
CA LEU A 301 6.58 -2.54 -12.68
C LEU A 301 7.57 -1.43 -13.04
N ASP A 302 7.37 -0.67 -14.12
CA ASP A 302 8.13 0.57 -14.37
C ASP A 302 7.83 1.60 -13.28
N TYR A 303 6.55 1.68 -12.88
CA TYR A 303 6.14 2.57 -11.80
C TYR A 303 6.68 2.08 -10.44
N ARG A 304 6.61 0.77 -10.15
CA ARG A 304 7.23 0.20 -8.95
C ARG A 304 8.73 0.50 -8.91
N PHE A 305 9.43 0.33 -10.03
CA PHE A 305 10.87 0.62 -10.15
C PHE A 305 11.18 2.10 -9.88
N LEU A 306 10.37 3.04 -10.41
CA LEU A 306 10.47 4.46 -10.11
C LEU A 306 10.36 4.71 -8.60
N LEU A 307 9.38 4.10 -7.92
CA LEU A 307 9.17 4.28 -6.49
C LEU A 307 10.33 3.76 -5.65
N LEU A 308 10.88 2.59 -6.00
CA LEU A 308 12.04 2.00 -5.31
C LEU A 308 13.32 2.82 -5.52
N GLY A 309 13.39 3.63 -6.58
CA GLY A 309 14.48 4.58 -6.83
C GLY A 309 14.51 5.77 -5.88
N GLY A 310 13.45 6.01 -5.11
CA GLY A 310 13.36 7.05 -4.08
C GLY A 310 13.28 6.46 -2.67
N HIS A 311 13.90 7.13 -1.70
CA HIS A 311 13.74 6.75 -0.30
C HIS A 311 12.29 7.04 0.16
N TYR A 312 11.68 6.16 0.97
CA TYR A 312 10.26 6.32 1.36
C TYR A 312 9.96 7.61 2.12
N ARG A 313 10.92 8.15 2.89
CA ARG A 313 10.81 9.41 3.65
C ARG A 313 11.17 10.67 2.84
N THR A 314 11.46 10.54 1.56
CA THR A 314 11.81 11.68 0.70
C THR A 314 10.69 11.92 -0.30
N GLN A 315 10.31 13.18 -0.53
CA GLN A 315 9.37 13.51 -1.60
C GLN A 315 9.92 13.00 -2.94
N LEU A 316 9.07 12.34 -3.70
CA LEU A 316 9.40 11.87 -5.03
C LEU A 316 8.57 12.64 -6.05
N THR A 317 9.24 13.24 -7.03
CA THR A 317 8.55 13.94 -8.11
C THR A 317 8.19 12.95 -9.21
N PHE A 318 6.90 12.88 -9.53
CA PHE A 318 6.40 12.16 -10.69
C PHE A 318 6.45 13.07 -11.92
N SER A 319 7.02 12.56 -12.99
CA SER A 319 6.88 13.10 -14.34
C SER A 319 6.96 11.96 -15.36
N TRP A 320 6.47 12.20 -16.56
CA TRP A 320 6.57 11.20 -17.64
C TRP A 320 8.02 10.95 -18.05
N GLU A 321 8.91 11.95 -17.91
CA GLU A 321 10.35 11.81 -18.13
C GLU A 321 11.00 10.90 -17.08
N ALA A 322 10.56 11.02 -15.81
CA ALA A 322 11.01 10.13 -14.74
C ALA A 322 10.51 8.70 -14.98
N MET A 323 9.27 8.52 -15.45
CA MET A 323 8.74 7.22 -15.86
C MET A 323 9.54 6.61 -17.02
N GLU A 324 9.86 7.39 -18.05
CA GLU A 324 10.66 6.93 -19.18
C GLU A 324 12.07 6.53 -18.74
N THR A 325 12.67 7.28 -17.82
CA THR A 325 13.96 6.95 -17.22
C THR A 325 13.90 5.62 -16.46
N ALA A 326 12.87 5.43 -15.64
CA ALA A 326 12.67 4.19 -14.87
C ALA A 326 12.44 2.98 -15.77
N LYS A 327 11.59 3.11 -16.79
CA LYS A 327 11.34 2.09 -17.83
C LYS A 327 12.62 1.67 -18.53
N ASN A 328 13.41 2.64 -18.99
CA ASN A 328 14.65 2.35 -19.70
C ASN A 328 15.70 1.70 -18.77
N ALA A 329 15.78 2.15 -17.51
CA ALA A 329 16.67 1.55 -16.52
C ALA A 329 16.28 0.09 -16.22
N ARG A 330 14.96 -0.18 -16.00
CA ARG A 330 14.44 -1.54 -15.77
C ARG A 330 14.68 -2.44 -16.99
N LYS A 331 14.35 -2.00 -18.20
CA LYS A 331 14.60 -2.77 -19.43
C LYS A 331 16.08 -3.10 -19.65
N ASN A 332 16.99 -2.14 -19.38
CA ASN A 332 18.42 -2.39 -19.47
C ASN A 332 18.89 -3.42 -18.43
N LEU A 333 18.28 -3.42 -17.23
CA LEU A 333 18.56 -4.42 -16.20
C LEU A 333 18.07 -5.80 -16.66
N GLU A 334 16.85 -5.92 -17.14
CA GLU A 334 16.25 -7.16 -17.67
C GLU A 334 17.07 -7.73 -18.83
N GLN A 335 17.50 -6.89 -19.76
CA GLN A 335 18.34 -7.35 -20.88
C GLN A 335 19.69 -7.93 -20.41
N ARG A 336 20.28 -7.33 -19.37
CA ARG A 336 21.53 -7.88 -18.80
C ARG A 336 21.28 -9.21 -18.09
N ILE A 337 20.16 -9.33 -17.38
CA ILE A 337 19.76 -10.58 -16.73
C ILE A 337 19.47 -11.65 -17.78
N ALA A 338 18.80 -11.32 -18.89
CA ALA A 338 18.57 -12.24 -20.00
C ALA A 338 19.90 -12.77 -20.58
N ASN A 339 20.92 -11.93 -20.66
CA ASN A 339 22.24 -12.37 -21.09
C ASN A 339 22.89 -13.33 -20.07
N LEU A 340 22.75 -13.05 -18.77
CA LEU A 340 23.22 -13.98 -17.71
C LEU A 340 22.48 -15.32 -17.75
N LEU A 341 21.17 -15.31 -18.01
CA LEU A 341 20.37 -16.52 -18.19
C LEU A 341 20.85 -17.37 -19.37
N ALA A 342 21.18 -16.72 -20.49
CA ALA A 342 21.75 -17.41 -21.67
C ALA A 342 23.15 -17.99 -21.38
N GLU A 343 23.97 -17.31 -20.60
CA GLU A 343 25.31 -17.76 -20.22
C GLU A 343 25.26 -18.93 -19.24
N ALA A 344 24.34 -18.89 -18.24
CA ALA A 344 24.19 -19.93 -17.23
C ALA A 344 23.70 -21.28 -17.79
N LYS A 345 23.05 -21.28 -18.97
CA LYS A 345 22.45 -22.45 -19.64
C LYS A 345 21.35 -23.18 -18.87
N THR A 346 21.40 -23.19 -17.57
CA THR A 346 20.38 -23.77 -16.66
C THR A 346 20.15 -22.83 -15.49
N LEU A 347 18.90 -22.72 -15.06
CA LEU A 347 18.57 -21.97 -13.85
C LEU A 347 19.08 -22.72 -12.62
N PRO A 348 19.76 -22.05 -11.67
CA PRO A 348 20.08 -22.64 -10.39
C PRO A 348 18.81 -23.06 -9.64
N ASP A 349 18.89 -24.13 -8.87
CA ASP A 349 17.82 -24.48 -7.94
C ASP A 349 17.60 -23.34 -6.94
N PHE A 350 16.33 -23.00 -6.75
CA PHE A 350 15.95 -21.93 -5.83
C PHE A 350 14.71 -22.37 -5.03
N PRO A 351 14.71 -22.19 -3.71
CA PRO A 351 13.57 -22.61 -2.87
C PRO A 351 12.27 -21.95 -3.31
N SER A 352 11.19 -22.71 -3.30
CA SER A 352 9.85 -22.14 -3.47
C SER A 352 9.43 -21.38 -2.21
N GLY A 353 8.89 -20.18 -2.36
CA GLY A 353 8.38 -19.36 -1.26
C GLY A 353 9.34 -18.28 -0.76
N ASN A 354 9.14 -17.83 0.48
CA ASN A 354 9.97 -16.77 1.05
C ASN A 354 11.32 -17.34 1.48
N VAL A 355 12.40 -16.74 0.99
CA VAL A 355 13.76 -17.03 1.41
C VAL A 355 14.17 -16.01 2.47
N THR A 356 14.70 -16.46 3.60
CA THR A 356 15.29 -15.55 4.60
C THR A 356 16.73 -15.20 4.24
N ALA A 357 17.26 -14.12 4.81
CA ALA A 357 18.66 -13.72 4.60
C ALA A 357 19.65 -14.83 5.00
N GLU A 358 19.37 -15.56 6.08
CA GLU A 358 20.18 -16.72 6.50
C GLU A 358 20.14 -17.87 5.49
N GLN A 359 18.96 -18.20 4.97
CA GLN A 359 18.81 -19.20 3.91
C GLN A 359 19.46 -18.74 2.60
N ALA A 360 19.34 -17.44 2.28
CA ALA A 360 19.95 -16.86 1.11
C ALA A 360 21.48 -16.99 1.13
N GLU A 361 22.13 -16.79 2.27
CA GLU A 361 23.57 -16.95 2.41
C GLU A 361 24.02 -18.38 2.11
N GLN A 362 23.21 -19.37 2.47
CA GLN A 362 23.51 -20.80 2.21
C GLN A 362 23.43 -21.17 0.73
N LEU A 363 22.72 -20.39 -0.08
CA LEU A 363 22.62 -20.60 -1.54
C LEU A 363 23.83 -20.04 -2.32
N LEU A 364 24.70 -19.27 -1.66
CA LEU A 364 25.82 -18.60 -2.31
C LEU A 364 27.14 -19.34 -2.03
N HIS A 365 27.95 -19.52 -3.08
CA HIS A 365 29.17 -20.31 -3.02
C HIS A 365 30.42 -19.49 -2.89
N THR A 366 30.45 -18.26 -3.46
CA THR A 366 31.63 -17.39 -3.44
C THR A 366 31.53 -16.32 -2.35
N GLU A 367 32.69 -15.93 -1.82
CA GLU A 367 32.79 -14.81 -0.87
C GLU A 367 32.28 -13.51 -1.49
N LYS A 368 32.53 -13.30 -2.77
CA LYS A 368 32.09 -12.12 -3.51
C LYS A 368 30.56 -12.00 -3.55
N ALA A 369 29.86 -13.11 -3.82
CA ALA A 369 28.39 -13.13 -3.80
C ALA A 369 27.85 -12.86 -2.39
N ARG A 370 28.50 -13.41 -1.36
CA ARG A 370 28.12 -13.11 0.04
C ARG A 370 28.34 -11.64 0.40
N CYS A 371 29.42 -11.00 -0.12
CA CYS A 371 29.60 -9.55 0.05
C CYS A 371 28.47 -8.75 -0.58
N TYR A 372 28.02 -9.09 -1.78
CA TYR A 372 26.85 -8.43 -2.40
C TYR A 372 25.55 -8.63 -1.59
N LEU A 373 25.33 -9.84 -1.06
CA LEU A 373 24.20 -10.08 -0.18
C LEU A 373 24.29 -9.24 1.09
N ALA A 374 25.46 -9.17 1.71
CA ALA A 374 25.68 -8.36 2.91
C ALA A 374 25.44 -6.86 2.65
N ASP A 375 25.92 -6.32 1.55
CA ASP A 375 25.73 -4.93 1.13
C ASP A 375 24.25 -4.63 0.88
N PHE A 376 23.53 -5.57 0.24
CA PHE A 376 22.09 -5.44 -0.02
C PHE A 376 21.30 -5.44 1.29
N VAL A 377 21.60 -6.38 2.19
CA VAL A 377 20.95 -6.47 3.50
C VAL A 377 21.24 -5.20 4.30
N GLN A 378 22.50 -4.76 4.37
CA GLN A 378 22.87 -3.53 5.06
C GLN A 378 22.14 -2.31 4.51
N ALA A 379 22.00 -2.18 3.19
CA ALA A 379 21.26 -1.07 2.58
C ALA A 379 19.81 -1.02 3.06
N LEU A 380 19.18 -2.18 3.23
CA LEU A 380 17.78 -2.26 3.69
C LEU A 380 17.65 -2.18 5.22
N GLU A 381 18.62 -2.69 5.97
CA GLU A 381 18.65 -2.56 7.43
C GLU A 381 18.87 -1.09 7.88
N GLU A 382 19.47 -0.27 7.04
CA GLU A 382 19.64 1.17 7.28
C GLU A 382 18.45 1.96 6.76
N ASP A 383 17.33 1.90 7.48
CA ASP A 383 16.10 2.66 7.23
C ASP A 383 15.47 2.38 5.84
N ILE A 384 15.47 1.12 5.44
CA ILE A 384 14.78 0.62 4.23
C ILE A 384 15.25 1.36 2.96
N SER A 385 16.56 1.54 2.79
CA SER A 385 17.11 2.30 1.66
C SER A 385 17.06 1.51 0.36
N THR A 386 15.89 1.45 -0.27
CA THR A 386 15.68 0.80 -1.57
C THR A 386 16.56 1.37 -2.70
N PRO A 387 16.88 2.69 -2.76
CA PRO A 387 17.80 3.20 -3.78
C PRO A 387 19.20 2.60 -3.67
N ARG A 388 19.72 2.40 -2.44
CA ARG A 388 21.02 1.75 -2.22
C ARG A 388 20.94 0.25 -2.58
N ALA A 389 19.86 -0.42 -2.20
CA ALA A 389 19.63 -1.82 -2.56
C ALA A 389 19.57 -2.03 -4.08
N LEU A 390 18.90 -1.14 -4.83
CA LEU A 390 18.91 -1.14 -6.29
C LEU A 390 20.32 -0.90 -6.87
N SER A 391 21.13 -0.06 -6.25
CA SER A 391 22.51 0.17 -6.66
C SER A 391 23.36 -1.11 -6.52
N VAL A 392 23.20 -1.83 -5.41
CA VAL A 392 23.88 -3.12 -5.17
C VAL A 392 23.45 -4.16 -6.21
N LEU A 393 22.15 -4.28 -6.50
CA LEU A 393 21.63 -5.15 -7.56
C LEU A 393 22.27 -4.83 -8.92
N GLN A 394 22.32 -3.54 -9.29
CA GLN A 394 22.91 -3.12 -10.57
C GLN A 394 24.41 -3.40 -10.66
N GLN A 395 25.14 -3.34 -9.54
CA GLN A 395 26.56 -3.68 -9.48
C GLN A 395 26.75 -5.19 -9.64
N ALA A 396 26.00 -6.02 -8.91
CA ALA A 396 26.06 -7.47 -9.01
C ALA A 396 25.79 -7.98 -10.45
N VAL A 397 24.76 -7.41 -11.12
CA VAL A 397 24.42 -7.76 -12.51
C VAL A 397 25.51 -7.38 -13.52
N LYS A 398 26.36 -6.39 -13.22
CA LYS A 398 27.45 -5.92 -14.10
C LYS A 398 28.78 -6.59 -13.80
N ASP A 399 28.90 -7.29 -12.70
CA ASP A 399 30.16 -7.84 -12.24
C ASP A 399 30.54 -9.11 -13.03
N LYS A 400 31.60 -8.98 -13.83
CA LYS A 400 32.10 -10.08 -14.70
C LYS A 400 32.90 -11.15 -13.92
N GLU A 401 33.19 -10.91 -12.63
CA GLU A 401 33.88 -11.89 -11.80
C GLU A 401 32.92 -12.81 -11.07
N LEU A 402 31.60 -12.50 -11.11
CA LEU A 402 30.55 -13.42 -10.66
C LEU A 402 30.20 -14.39 -11.79
N GLU A 403 30.14 -15.68 -11.50
CA GLU A 403 29.57 -16.66 -12.40
C GLU A 403 28.09 -16.37 -12.67
N ALA A 404 27.64 -16.57 -13.91
CA ALA A 404 26.26 -16.24 -14.31
C ALA A 404 25.19 -16.93 -13.43
N ALA A 405 25.39 -18.19 -13.07
CA ALA A 405 24.46 -18.92 -12.19
C ALA A 405 24.39 -18.30 -10.80
N GLU A 406 25.51 -17.86 -10.25
CA GLU A 406 25.53 -17.23 -8.91
C GLU A 406 24.95 -15.81 -8.93
N ALA A 407 25.21 -15.04 -10.00
CA ALA A 407 24.56 -13.75 -10.23
C ALA A 407 23.03 -13.89 -10.33
N ILE A 408 22.53 -14.91 -11.02
CA ILE A 408 21.09 -15.22 -11.09
C ILE A 408 20.52 -15.56 -9.71
N THR A 409 21.24 -16.34 -8.91
CA THR A 409 20.83 -16.65 -7.53
C THR A 409 20.72 -15.39 -6.69
N LEU A 410 21.71 -14.48 -6.75
CA LEU A 410 21.65 -13.17 -6.07
C LEU A 410 20.46 -12.32 -6.54
N ILE A 411 20.20 -12.27 -7.85
CA ILE A 411 19.07 -11.51 -8.41
C ILE A 411 17.76 -12.03 -7.84
N ARG A 412 17.54 -13.35 -7.77
CA ARG A 412 16.35 -13.95 -7.16
C ARG A 412 16.21 -13.59 -5.68
N ILE A 413 17.32 -13.62 -4.94
CA ILE A 413 17.35 -13.22 -3.52
C ILE A 413 16.94 -11.76 -3.38
N PHE A 414 17.50 -10.86 -4.17
CA PHE A 414 17.21 -9.43 -4.10
C PHE A 414 15.76 -9.12 -4.51
N ASP A 415 15.27 -9.84 -5.53
CA ASP A 415 13.92 -9.65 -6.04
C ASP A 415 12.84 -10.20 -5.10
N ALA A 416 13.19 -11.07 -4.15
CA ALA A 416 12.27 -11.47 -3.08
C ALA A 416 11.78 -10.26 -2.24
N VAL A 417 12.63 -9.19 -2.13
CA VAL A 417 12.29 -7.94 -1.44
C VAL A 417 11.84 -6.86 -2.42
N LEU A 418 12.54 -6.69 -3.55
CA LEU A 418 12.25 -5.63 -4.52
C LEU A 418 10.97 -5.89 -5.33
N ALA A 419 10.65 -7.16 -5.57
CA ALA A 419 9.45 -7.67 -6.23
C ALA A 419 9.21 -7.06 -7.62
N LEU A 420 10.28 -7.02 -8.43
CA LEU A 420 10.28 -6.49 -9.80
C LEU A 420 10.09 -7.58 -10.87
N ARG A 421 9.95 -8.86 -10.46
CA ARG A 421 9.84 -10.04 -11.36
C ARG A 421 10.99 -10.10 -12.36
N LEU A 422 12.20 -9.83 -11.88
CA LEU A 422 13.37 -9.63 -12.75
C LEU A 422 13.75 -10.85 -13.59
N ILE A 423 13.61 -12.05 -13.03
CA ILE A 423 13.93 -13.28 -13.78
C ILE A 423 12.85 -13.57 -14.80
N GLU A 424 11.57 -13.52 -14.41
CA GLU A 424 10.44 -13.81 -15.28
C GLU A 424 10.36 -12.84 -16.47
N GLU A 425 10.60 -11.55 -16.24
CA GLU A 425 10.63 -10.54 -17.29
C GLU A 425 11.83 -10.73 -18.23
N ALA A 426 13.00 -11.11 -17.68
CA ALA A 426 14.19 -11.40 -18.49
C ALA A 426 14.04 -12.69 -19.31
N GLU A 427 13.40 -13.73 -18.78
CA GLU A 427 13.06 -14.95 -19.52
C GLU A 427 12.11 -14.65 -20.68
N ALA A 428 11.09 -13.80 -20.45
CA ALA A 428 10.17 -13.38 -21.50
C ALA A 428 10.90 -12.68 -22.66
N LEU A 429 11.92 -11.85 -22.36
CA LEU A 429 12.76 -11.23 -23.40
C LEU A 429 13.59 -12.27 -24.18
N HIS A 430 14.11 -13.28 -23.50
CA HIS A 430 14.95 -14.31 -24.13
C HIS A 430 14.14 -15.24 -25.04
N THR A 431 12.90 -15.56 -24.67
CA THR A 431 12.00 -16.43 -25.44
C THR A 431 11.27 -15.70 -26.58
N GLY A 432 11.47 -14.39 -26.73
CA GLY A 432 10.71 -13.54 -27.66
C GLY A 432 9.26 -13.32 -27.23
N GLY A 433 8.95 -13.63 -25.98
CA GLY A 433 7.65 -13.43 -25.34
C GLY A 433 7.46 -12.00 -24.85
N GLU A 434 6.21 -11.63 -24.59
CA GLU A 434 5.86 -10.40 -23.87
C GLU A 434 6.10 -10.55 -22.38
N SER A 435 6.12 -9.41 -21.64
CA SER A 435 6.16 -9.44 -20.17
C SER A 435 5.03 -10.33 -19.64
N VAL A 436 5.24 -11.00 -18.51
CA VAL A 436 4.25 -11.92 -17.91
C VAL A 436 2.88 -11.24 -17.74
N ASP A 437 2.87 -9.95 -17.36
CA ASP A 437 1.63 -9.17 -17.21
C ASP A 437 0.87 -8.98 -18.53
N ASN A 438 1.58 -8.88 -19.67
CA ASN A 438 0.95 -8.77 -20.99
C ASN A 438 0.51 -10.11 -21.55
N ALA A 439 1.27 -11.19 -21.30
CA ALA A 439 0.94 -12.52 -21.80
C ALA A 439 -0.37 -13.05 -21.18
N GLU A 440 -0.55 -12.94 -19.86
CA GLU A 440 -1.78 -13.35 -19.17
C GLU A 440 -3.00 -12.54 -19.66
N GLU A 441 -2.84 -11.23 -19.88
CA GLU A 441 -3.94 -10.40 -20.42
C GLU A 441 -4.25 -10.78 -21.87
N ILE A 442 -3.25 -11.07 -22.70
CA ILE A 442 -3.46 -11.52 -24.07
C ILE A 442 -4.18 -12.88 -24.09
N GLU A 443 -3.73 -13.84 -23.28
CA GLU A 443 -4.38 -15.15 -23.18
C GLU A 443 -5.82 -15.03 -22.69
N ARG A 444 -6.08 -14.16 -21.71
CA ARG A 444 -7.46 -13.87 -21.26
C ARG A 444 -8.32 -13.29 -22.38
N LEU A 445 -7.80 -12.32 -23.14
CA LEU A 445 -8.50 -11.73 -24.27
C LEU A 445 -8.72 -12.77 -25.40
N VAL A 446 -7.77 -13.64 -25.64
CA VAL A 446 -7.90 -14.75 -26.62
C VAL A 446 -8.97 -15.74 -26.16
N ALA A 447 -9.00 -16.09 -24.88
CA ALA A 447 -10.02 -16.96 -24.30
C ALA A 447 -11.41 -16.31 -24.38
N GLU A 448 -11.52 -15.03 -24.02
CA GLU A 448 -12.78 -14.26 -24.10
C GLU A 448 -13.29 -14.18 -25.55
N ARG A 449 -12.39 -13.94 -26.52
CA ARG A 449 -12.74 -13.96 -27.95
C ARG A 449 -13.25 -15.32 -28.40
N THR A 450 -12.61 -16.39 -27.94
CA THR A 450 -13.01 -17.75 -28.26
C THR A 450 -14.40 -18.06 -27.72
N GLU A 451 -14.72 -17.62 -26.51
CA GLU A 451 -16.03 -17.77 -25.89
C GLU A 451 -17.10 -16.91 -26.61
N ALA A 452 -16.77 -15.65 -26.96
CA ALA A 452 -17.64 -14.79 -27.75
C ALA A 452 -17.98 -15.43 -29.10
N LYS A 453 -17.03 -16.05 -29.80
CA LYS A 453 -17.28 -16.80 -31.04
C LYS A 453 -18.23 -18.00 -30.83
N LYS A 454 -18.06 -18.78 -29.77
CA LYS A 454 -18.93 -19.90 -29.41
C LYS A 454 -20.37 -19.43 -29.18
N ASN A 455 -20.52 -18.28 -28.52
CA ASN A 455 -21.80 -17.65 -28.19
C ASN A 455 -22.41 -16.87 -29.40
N LYS A 456 -21.74 -16.89 -30.57
CA LYS A 456 -22.12 -16.15 -31.79
C LYS A 456 -22.13 -14.62 -31.60
N ASP A 457 -21.47 -14.11 -30.60
CA ASP A 457 -21.21 -12.66 -30.38
C ASP A 457 -20.00 -12.23 -31.23
N PHE A 458 -20.23 -12.14 -32.54
CA PHE A 458 -19.18 -11.76 -33.48
C PHE A 458 -18.72 -10.31 -33.28
N LYS A 459 -19.60 -9.44 -32.79
CA LYS A 459 -19.25 -8.05 -32.51
C LYS A 459 -18.17 -7.96 -31.43
N ARG A 460 -18.38 -8.66 -30.33
CA ARG A 460 -17.38 -8.72 -29.23
C ARG A 460 -16.08 -9.39 -29.68
N ALA A 461 -16.17 -10.46 -30.45
CA ALA A 461 -15.00 -11.15 -30.99
C ALA A 461 -14.15 -10.25 -31.91
N ASP A 462 -14.76 -9.39 -32.74
CA ASP A 462 -14.06 -8.43 -33.59
C ASP A 462 -13.50 -7.24 -32.81
N GLU A 463 -14.19 -6.76 -31.78
CA GLU A 463 -13.66 -5.76 -30.85
C GLU A 463 -12.34 -6.22 -30.22
N ILE A 464 -12.32 -7.45 -29.67
CA ILE A 464 -11.14 -8.05 -29.05
C ILE A 464 -10.02 -8.22 -30.09
N ARG A 465 -10.35 -8.67 -31.30
CA ARG A 465 -9.37 -8.77 -32.38
C ARG A 465 -8.71 -7.44 -32.72
N ASN A 466 -9.50 -6.36 -32.75
CA ASN A 466 -8.99 -5.02 -33.01
C ASN A 466 -8.13 -4.49 -31.86
N ILE A 467 -8.51 -4.76 -30.61
CA ILE A 467 -7.72 -4.42 -29.42
C ILE A 467 -6.33 -5.09 -29.53
N LEU A 468 -6.29 -6.40 -29.79
CA LEU A 468 -5.04 -7.16 -29.90
C LEU A 468 -4.21 -6.70 -31.10
N LYS A 469 -4.85 -6.44 -32.25
CA LYS A 469 -4.18 -5.91 -33.44
C LYS A 469 -3.53 -4.54 -33.19
N ASN A 470 -4.22 -3.64 -32.48
CA ASN A 470 -3.68 -2.32 -32.13
C ASN A 470 -2.49 -2.42 -31.13
N ARG A 471 -2.39 -3.54 -30.42
CA ARG A 471 -1.24 -3.88 -29.55
C ARG A 471 -0.13 -4.62 -30.31
N GLY A 472 -0.21 -4.74 -31.63
CA GLY A 472 0.79 -5.44 -32.43
C GLY A 472 0.70 -6.96 -32.35
N ILE A 473 -0.46 -7.54 -31.95
CA ILE A 473 -0.67 -8.98 -31.82
C ILE A 473 -1.48 -9.48 -33.01
N ALA A 474 -0.95 -10.47 -33.72
CA ALA A 474 -1.67 -11.21 -34.76
C ALA A 474 -2.28 -12.48 -34.15
N LEU A 475 -3.55 -12.76 -34.52
CA LEU A 475 -4.26 -13.97 -34.12
C LEU A 475 -4.37 -14.91 -35.32
N GLU A 476 -4.11 -16.19 -35.09
CA GLU A 476 -4.25 -17.28 -36.05
C GLU A 476 -5.21 -18.34 -35.48
N ASP A 477 -6.35 -18.53 -36.13
CA ASP A 477 -7.33 -19.54 -35.72
C ASP A 477 -6.91 -20.90 -36.28
N THR A 478 -6.69 -21.89 -35.42
CA THR A 478 -6.33 -23.27 -35.78
C THR A 478 -7.45 -24.22 -35.42
N ALA A 479 -7.37 -25.46 -35.89
CA ALA A 479 -8.36 -26.51 -35.55
C ALA A 479 -8.41 -26.83 -34.03
N THR A 480 -7.35 -26.51 -33.28
CA THR A 480 -7.23 -26.80 -31.85
C THR A 480 -7.43 -25.57 -30.96
N GLY A 481 -7.54 -24.34 -31.55
CA GLY A 481 -7.74 -23.10 -30.81
C GLY A 481 -7.18 -21.88 -31.56
N THR A 482 -7.18 -20.73 -30.90
CA THR A 482 -6.58 -19.51 -31.43
C THR A 482 -5.16 -19.37 -30.90
N LEU A 483 -4.16 -19.31 -31.81
CA LEU A 483 -2.78 -18.97 -31.48
C LEU A 483 -2.56 -17.46 -31.68
N TRP A 484 -1.64 -16.91 -30.96
CA TRP A 484 -1.26 -15.50 -31.12
C TRP A 484 0.26 -15.35 -31.30
N ARG A 485 0.65 -14.32 -32.04
CA ARG A 485 2.05 -13.94 -32.23
C ARG A 485 2.18 -12.42 -32.36
N LYS A 486 3.32 -11.88 -31.99
CA LYS A 486 3.64 -10.46 -32.20
C LYS A 486 3.88 -10.18 -33.69
N MET A 487 3.37 -9.05 -34.18
CA MET A 487 3.59 -8.59 -35.57
C MET A 487 4.92 -7.87 -35.70
#